data_2d9f195e57f298a85769bf300fb1c419
#
_entry.id   2d9f195e57f298a85769bf300fb1c419
#
_cell.length_a   1.000
_cell.length_b   1.000
_cell.length_c   1.000
_cell.angle_alpha   90.00
_cell.angle_beta   90.00
_cell.angle_gamma   90.00
#
_symmetry.space_group_name_H-M   'P 1'
#
loop_
_entity.id
_entity.type
_entity.pdbx_description
1 polymer ?
#
loop_
_entity_poly.entity_id
_entity_poly.type
_entity_poly.pdbx_seq_one_letter_code
_entity_poly.pdbx_strand_id
1 'polypeptide(L)'
;MSNIKAVLFDSGRVLNGPVTGHWFITPKFWDYVDKTVFESIESSKIHFAFRKADEYINTQKLITTKEFELECFIKFYEIFSNSLPELKLTNDKINLIANDLVYNPDKYVFYDDALKVIPELSKRFKLGIVSDAWPSLLDVYEKNNFTQYFDSIIISSIIGTSKPDSTMYVTALNKLDVSSDEAVFIDDSLKNCLGAEEVGVQSYWLCRDEKQYMLNKIKSIGKKYRVINSLNDLKKYL
;
A
#
# COMPACT_ATOMS: atom_id res chain seq x y z
N MET A 1 -24.91 19.22 -5.40
CA MET A 1 -24.43 18.19 -4.44
C MET A 1 -23.71 17.15 -5.27
N SER A 2 -22.50 16.75 -4.90
CA SER A 2 -21.79 15.68 -5.62
C SER A 2 -22.57 14.38 -5.47
N ASN A 3 -22.84 13.70 -6.59
CA ASN A 3 -23.56 12.41 -6.57
C ASN A 3 -22.59 11.25 -6.28
N ILE A 4 -21.68 11.44 -5.31
CA ILE A 4 -20.69 10.42 -4.96
C ILE A 4 -21.39 9.24 -4.31
N LYS A 5 -21.13 8.04 -4.83
CA LYS A 5 -21.63 6.75 -4.36
C LYS A 5 -20.54 5.84 -3.83
N ALA A 6 -19.29 6.03 -4.28
CA ALA A 6 -18.17 5.19 -3.88
C ALA A 6 -16.93 6.01 -3.48
N VAL A 7 -16.17 5.45 -2.54
CA VAL A 7 -14.88 5.98 -2.10
C VAL A 7 -13.83 4.88 -2.24
N LEU A 8 -12.82 5.14 -3.06
CA LEU A 8 -11.70 4.25 -3.32
C LEU A 8 -10.48 4.73 -2.53
N PHE A 9 -9.75 3.80 -1.93
CA PHE A 9 -8.56 4.10 -1.14
C PHE A 9 -7.36 3.30 -1.62
N ASP A 10 -6.19 3.90 -1.67
CA ASP A 10 -4.97 3.12 -1.53
C ASP A 10 -4.89 2.54 -0.11
N SER A 11 -4.10 1.48 0.05
CA SER A 11 -3.88 0.83 1.34
C SER A 11 -2.67 1.43 2.06
N GLY A 12 -1.48 1.26 1.49
CA GLY A 12 -0.23 1.66 2.10
C GLY A 12 -0.10 3.17 2.27
N ARG A 13 0.35 3.65 3.43
CA ARG A 13 0.47 5.07 3.79
C ARG A 13 -0.85 5.86 3.78
N VAL A 14 -1.93 5.26 3.29
CA VAL A 14 -3.28 5.85 3.33
C VAL A 14 -4.08 5.26 4.49
N LEU A 15 -4.30 3.95 4.51
CA LEU A 15 -5.06 3.27 5.55
C LEU A 15 -4.15 2.65 6.62
N ASN A 16 -2.98 2.16 6.22
CA ASN A 16 -2.03 1.48 7.10
C ASN A 16 -0.58 1.77 6.71
N GLY A 17 0.33 1.33 7.57
CA GLY A 17 1.76 1.36 7.32
C GLY A 17 2.49 0.19 7.98
N PRO A 18 3.76 -0.05 7.63
CA PRO A 18 4.52 -1.13 8.23
C PRO A 18 4.79 -0.86 9.71
N VAL A 19 4.57 -1.85 10.57
CA VAL A 19 4.74 -1.73 12.03
C VAL A 19 6.18 -1.38 12.42
N THR A 20 7.15 -1.79 11.60
CA THR A 20 8.58 -1.52 11.79
C THR A 20 9.05 -0.20 11.18
N GLY A 21 8.18 0.51 10.45
CA GLY A 21 8.53 1.69 9.66
C GLY A 21 9.12 1.38 8.28
N HIS A 22 9.37 0.12 7.94
CA HIS A 22 9.93 -0.30 6.64
C HIS A 22 9.18 -1.51 6.08
N TRP A 23 8.76 -1.47 4.80
CA TRP A 23 7.90 -2.48 4.17
C TRP A 23 8.50 -3.89 4.14
N PHE A 24 9.83 -4.00 4.07
CA PHE A 24 10.56 -5.27 3.97
C PHE A 24 11.36 -5.61 5.23
N ILE A 25 11.26 -4.83 6.30
CA ILE A 25 11.71 -5.22 7.63
C ILE A 25 10.48 -5.73 8.37
N THR A 26 10.37 -7.04 8.49
CA THR A 26 9.20 -7.73 9.05
C THR A 26 9.16 -7.60 10.58
N PRO A 27 8.03 -7.88 11.25
CA PRO A 27 7.95 -7.81 12.72
C PRO A 27 9.01 -8.62 13.44
N LYS A 28 9.35 -9.81 12.90
CA LYS A 28 10.36 -10.73 13.49
C LYS A 28 11.73 -10.65 12.80
N PHE A 29 11.97 -9.66 11.97
CA PHE A 29 13.22 -9.53 11.22
C PHE A 29 14.46 -9.59 12.11
N TRP A 30 14.40 -8.94 13.28
CA TRP A 30 15.51 -8.90 14.23
C TRP A 30 15.72 -10.18 15.04
N ASP A 31 14.81 -11.16 14.96
CA ASP A 31 15.01 -12.50 15.52
C ASP A 31 15.96 -13.33 14.64
N TYR A 32 16.07 -12.95 13.36
CA TYR A 32 16.85 -13.68 12.35
C TYR A 32 18.09 -12.92 11.89
N VAL A 33 18.05 -11.59 11.95
CA VAL A 33 19.13 -10.69 11.51
C VAL A 33 19.76 -10.02 12.72
N ASP A 34 21.10 -10.13 12.83
CA ASP A 34 21.84 -9.44 13.89
C ASP A 34 21.73 -7.93 13.68
N LYS A 35 21.01 -7.27 14.59
CA LYS A 35 20.75 -5.85 14.52
C LYS A 35 22.03 -5.02 14.62
N THR A 36 22.99 -5.44 15.46
CA THR A 36 24.26 -4.72 15.64
C THR A 36 25.08 -4.76 14.35
N VAL A 37 25.14 -5.93 13.70
CA VAL A 37 25.81 -6.06 12.41
C VAL A 37 25.10 -5.22 11.35
N PHE A 38 23.78 -5.29 11.28
CA PHE A 38 22.99 -4.49 10.32
C PHE A 38 23.21 -2.99 10.48
N GLU A 39 23.18 -2.47 11.71
CA GLU A 39 23.38 -1.05 12.01
C GLU A 39 24.82 -0.58 11.76
N SER A 40 25.80 -1.51 11.72
CA SER A 40 27.19 -1.20 11.37
C SER A 40 27.43 -1.08 9.87
N ILE A 41 26.48 -1.54 9.04
CA ILE A 41 26.59 -1.45 7.58
C ILE A 41 26.21 -0.04 7.13
N GLU A 42 26.97 0.49 6.18
CA GLU A 42 26.69 1.81 5.58
C GLU A 42 25.27 1.85 4.98
N SER A 43 24.49 2.88 5.34
CA SER A 43 23.09 3.03 4.89
C SER A 43 22.94 2.97 3.37
N SER A 44 23.90 3.46 2.62
CA SER A 44 23.92 3.40 1.15
C SER A 44 23.92 1.96 0.63
N LYS A 45 24.66 1.04 1.29
CA LYS A 45 24.69 -0.39 0.94
C LYS A 45 23.37 -1.06 1.26
N ILE A 46 22.77 -0.75 2.42
CA ILE A 46 21.45 -1.28 2.81
C ILE A 46 20.39 -0.84 1.80
N HIS A 47 20.36 0.45 1.46
CA HIS A 47 19.43 0.97 0.45
C HIS A 47 19.65 0.32 -0.92
N PHE A 48 20.91 0.10 -1.32
CA PHE A 48 21.22 -0.60 -2.56
C PHE A 48 20.71 -2.04 -2.55
N ALA A 49 20.90 -2.76 -1.45
CA ALA A 49 20.46 -4.16 -1.32
C ALA A 49 18.93 -4.28 -1.42
N PHE A 50 18.17 -3.43 -0.70
CA PHE A 50 16.72 -3.41 -0.81
C PHE A 50 16.27 -3.00 -2.22
N ARG A 51 16.86 -1.97 -2.82
CA ARG A 51 16.51 -1.55 -4.18
C ARG A 51 16.72 -2.67 -5.20
N LYS A 52 17.84 -3.40 -5.12
CA LYS A 52 18.13 -4.52 -6.02
C LYS A 52 17.13 -5.67 -5.87
N ALA A 53 16.70 -5.94 -4.63
CA ALA A 53 15.66 -6.92 -4.36
C ALA A 53 14.27 -6.43 -4.83
N ASP A 54 13.98 -5.14 -4.67
CA ASP A 54 12.77 -4.49 -5.14
C ASP A 54 12.66 -4.49 -6.69
N GLU A 55 13.77 -4.25 -7.38
CA GLU A 55 13.84 -4.39 -8.84
C GLU A 55 13.40 -5.78 -9.30
N TYR A 56 13.80 -6.85 -8.59
CA TYR A 56 13.37 -8.20 -8.89
C TYR A 56 11.86 -8.38 -8.67
N ILE A 57 11.35 -8.03 -7.48
CA ILE A 57 9.94 -8.28 -7.17
C ILE A 57 9.00 -7.49 -8.09
N ASN A 58 9.39 -6.30 -8.53
CA ASN A 58 8.63 -5.47 -9.46
C ASN A 58 8.58 -6.05 -10.90
N THR A 59 9.45 -7.00 -11.24
CA THR A 59 9.35 -7.72 -12.51
C THR A 59 8.34 -8.88 -12.47
N GLN A 60 7.97 -9.34 -11.27
CA GLN A 60 7.04 -10.45 -11.11
C GLN A 60 5.61 -10.00 -11.40
N LYS A 61 4.90 -10.79 -12.19
CA LYS A 61 3.52 -10.52 -12.61
C LYS A 61 2.61 -11.65 -12.15
N LEU A 62 1.33 -11.34 -11.95
CA LEU A 62 0.28 -12.31 -11.64
C LEU A 62 0.63 -13.19 -10.42
N ILE A 63 1.11 -12.55 -9.36
CA ILE A 63 1.25 -13.22 -8.05
C ILE A 63 -0.16 -13.29 -7.45
N THR A 64 -0.82 -14.44 -7.61
CA THR A 64 -2.23 -14.61 -7.28
C THR A 64 -2.48 -15.44 -6.02
N THR A 65 -1.45 -16.11 -5.50
CA THR A 65 -1.51 -16.93 -4.28
C THR A 65 -0.40 -16.55 -3.31
N LYS A 66 -0.60 -16.84 -2.02
CA LYS A 66 0.42 -16.59 -0.99
C LYS A 66 1.62 -17.53 -1.11
N GLU A 67 1.43 -18.72 -1.62
CA GLU A 67 2.51 -19.67 -1.88
C GLU A 67 3.46 -19.10 -2.94
N PHE A 68 2.94 -18.57 -4.04
CA PHE A 68 3.75 -17.94 -5.07
C PHE A 68 4.34 -16.60 -4.58
N GLU A 69 3.61 -15.84 -3.78
CA GLU A 69 4.15 -14.66 -3.08
C GLU A 69 5.35 -15.03 -2.21
N LEU A 70 5.26 -16.14 -1.46
CA LEU A 70 6.37 -16.64 -0.63
C LEU A 70 7.60 -16.99 -1.46
N GLU A 71 7.44 -17.72 -2.56
CA GLU A 71 8.54 -18.06 -3.47
C GLU A 71 9.25 -16.80 -3.98
N CYS A 72 8.46 -15.79 -4.38
CA CYS A 72 8.99 -14.51 -4.84
C CYS A 72 9.76 -13.78 -3.72
N PHE A 73 9.24 -13.77 -2.48
CA PHE A 73 9.91 -13.10 -1.36
C PHE A 73 11.09 -13.88 -0.80
N ILE A 74 11.14 -15.19 -0.90
CA ILE A 74 12.37 -15.97 -0.65
C ILE A 74 13.47 -15.46 -1.61
N LYS A 75 13.15 -15.34 -2.89
CA LYS A 75 14.11 -14.84 -3.88
C LYS A 75 14.52 -13.39 -3.63
N PHE A 76 13.57 -12.53 -3.22
CA PHE A 76 13.85 -11.17 -2.78
C PHE A 76 14.90 -11.14 -1.66
N TYR A 77 14.72 -11.93 -0.60
CA TYR A 77 15.66 -11.96 0.52
C TYR A 77 16.97 -12.67 0.20
N GLU A 78 17.02 -13.60 -0.76
CA GLU A 78 18.27 -14.12 -1.31
C GLU A 78 19.10 -13.01 -1.97
N ILE A 79 18.45 -12.17 -2.83
CA ILE A 79 19.11 -11.04 -3.51
C ILE A 79 19.60 -10.01 -2.48
N PHE A 80 18.76 -9.71 -1.49
CA PHE A 80 19.11 -8.83 -0.37
C PHE A 80 20.33 -9.36 0.39
N SER A 81 20.31 -10.62 0.81
CA SER A 81 21.39 -11.29 1.55
C SER A 81 22.70 -11.33 0.75
N ASN A 82 22.63 -11.66 -0.53
CA ASN A 82 23.81 -11.68 -1.41
C ASN A 82 24.44 -10.29 -1.59
N SER A 83 23.65 -9.22 -1.43
CA SER A 83 24.14 -7.85 -1.48
C SER A 83 24.75 -7.38 -0.15
N LEU A 84 24.50 -8.11 0.94
CA LEU A 84 24.97 -7.80 2.30
C LEU A 84 25.54 -9.07 2.97
N PRO A 85 26.67 -9.61 2.46
CA PRO A 85 27.26 -10.87 2.97
C PRO A 85 27.68 -10.78 4.44
N GLU A 86 27.86 -9.56 4.97
CA GLU A 86 28.16 -9.31 6.38
C GLU A 86 27.07 -9.86 7.32
N LEU A 87 25.81 -9.93 6.86
CA LEU A 87 24.67 -10.43 7.65
C LEU A 87 24.69 -11.95 7.83
N LYS A 88 25.43 -12.70 7.01
CA LYS A 88 25.57 -14.16 7.08
C LYS A 88 24.22 -14.89 7.19
N LEU A 89 23.24 -14.47 6.40
CA LEU A 89 21.92 -15.09 6.41
C LEU A 89 21.98 -16.46 5.74
N THR A 90 21.57 -17.49 6.48
CA THR A 90 21.39 -18.83 5.94
C THR A 90 20.06 -18.94 5.18
N ASN A 91 19.91 -19.96 4.32
CA ASN A 91 18.65 -20.20 3.61
C ASN A 91 17.48 -20.38 4.60
N ASP A 92 17.70 -21.00 5.76
CA ASP A 92 16.66 -21.15 6.79
C ASP A 92 16.18 -19.78 7.32
N LYS A 93 17.13 -18.88 7.61
CA LYS A 93 16.78 -17.51 8.06
C LYS A 93 16.07 -16.71 6.97
N ILE A 94 16.51 -16.84 5.72
CA ILE A 94 15.84 -16.22 4.56
C ILE A 94 14.39 -16.71 4.46
N ASN A 95 14.17 -18.01 4.55
CA ASN A 95 12.84 -18.60 4.54
C ASN A 95 11.97 -18.09 5.70
N LEU A 96 12.53 -17.99 6.91
CA LEU A 96 11.80 -17.48 8.09
C LEU A 96 11.40 -16.00 7.93
N ILE A 97 12.29 -15.15 7.39
CA ILE A 97 11.98 -13.74 7.12
C ILE A 97 10.88 -13.62 6.05
N ALA A 98 11.00 -14.39 4.95
CA ALA A 98 9.98 -14.37 3.89
C ALA A 98 8.62 -14.88 4.40
N ASN A 99 8.60 -15.93 5.22
CA ASN A 99 7.38 -16.41 5.88
C ASN A 99 6.76 -15.34 6.79
N ASP A 100 7.58 -14.64 7.59
CA ASP A 100 7.11 -13.56 8.45
C ASP A 100 6.53 -12.40 7.62
N LEU A 101 7.08 -12.11 6.45
CA LEU A 101 6.51 -11.11 5.55
C LEU A 101 5.16 -11.53 4.96
N VAL A 102 5.04 -12.79 4.53
CA VAL A 102 3.84 -13.24 3.81
C VAL A 102 2.72 -13.67 4.77
N TYR A 103 3.04 -14.40 5.82
CA TYR A 103 2.02 -15.02 6.68
C TYR A 103 1.79 -14.33 8.02
N ASN A 104 2.55 -13.29 8.35
CA ASN A 104 2.30 -12.53 9.58
C ASN A 104 1.34 -11.35 9.29
N PRO A 105 0.08 -11.43 9.73
CA PRO A 105 -0.88 -10.35 9.52
C PRO A 105 -0.61 -9.11 10.40
N ASP A 106 0.29 -9.20 11.40
CA ASP A 106 0.70 -8.09 12.26
C ASP A 106 1.77 -7.19 11.62
N LYS A 107 2.13 -7.45 10.35
CA LYS A 107 3.13 -6.65 9.63
C LYS A 107 2.73 -5.20 9.39
N TYR A 108 1.44 -4.89 9.37
CA TYR A 108 0.94 -3.52 9.18
C TYR A 108 0.04 -3.09 10.34
N VAL A 109 0.06 -1.79 10.62
CA VAL A 109 -0.80 -1.12 11.59
C VAL A 109 -1.66 -0.08 10.88
N PHE A 110 -2.97 -0.08 11.19
CA PHE A 110 -3.89 0.92 10.64
C PHE A 110 -3.73 2.26 11.36
N TYR A 111 -3.82 3.35 10.59
CA TYR A 111 -3.79 4.70 11.14
C TYR A 111 -5.09 5.02 11.91
N ASP A 112 -4.98 5.80 12.97
CA ASP A 112 -6.11 6.17 13.83
C ASP A 112 -7.27 6.83 13.07
N ASP A 113 -6.97 7.64 12.07
CA ASP A 113 -7.99 8.27 11.25
C ASP A 113 -8.66 7.27 10.30
N ALA A 114 -7.95 6.25 9.81
CA ALA A 114 -8.56 5.17 9.04
C ALA A 114 -9.53 4.35 9.90
N LEU A 115 -9.11 3.97 11.13
CA LEU A 115 -9.97 3.22 12.06
C LEU A 115 -11.28 3.97 12.41
N LYS A 116 -11.25 5.30 12.39
CA LYS A 116 -12.43 6.14 12.69
C LYS A 116 -13.30 6.41 11.46
N VAL A 117 -12.65 6.76 10.33
CA VAL A 117 -13.37 7.27 9.16
C VAL A 117 -13.98 6.15 8.32
N ILE A 118 -13.29 5.01 8.17
CA ILE A 118 -13.78 3.91 7.32
C ILE A 118 -15.13 3.36 7.79
N PRO A 119 -15.33 3.03 9.10
CA PRO A 119 -16.66 2.58 9.58
C PRO A 119 -17.78 3.61 9.42
N GLU A 120 -17.45 4.92 9.41
CA GLU A 120 -18.46 5.97 9.20
C GLU A 120 -18.83 6.08 7.72
N LEU A 121 -17.84 6.05 6.82
CA LEU A 121 -18.05 6.16 5.37
C LEU A 121 -18.79 4.93 4.81
N SER A 122 -18.50 3.73 5.30
CA SER A 122 -19.17 2.50 4.84
C SER A 122 -20.70 2.49 5.06
N LYS A 123 -21.21 3.34 5.96
CA LYS A 123 -22.66 3.51 6.17
C LYS A 123 -23.36 4.31 5.07
N ARG A 124 -22.59 5.02 4.25
CA ARG A 124 -23.10 6.00 3.27
C ARG A 124 -22.64 5.72 1.85
N PHE A 125 -21.49 5.10 1.70
CA PHE A 125 -20.83 4.89 0.42
C PHE A 125 -20.39 3.42 0.28
N LYS A 126 -20.33 2.94 -0.95
CA LYS A 126 -19.57 1.73 -1.28
C LYS A 126 -18.10 2.05 -1.11
N LEU A 127 -17.34 1.18 -0.43
CA LEU A 127 -15.91 1.38 -0.25
C LEU A 127 -15.09 0.37 -1.04
N GLY A 128 -14.01 0.84 -1.66
CA GLY A 128 -13.08 0.00 -2.39
C GLY A 128 -11.63 0.26 -2.02
N ILE A 129 -10.81 -0.76 -2.11
CA ILE A 129 -9.35 -0.66 -2.02
C ILE A 129 -8.78 -0.84 -3.42
N VAL A 130 -7.81 0.01 -3.80
CA VAL A 130 -7.01 -0.09 -5.02
C VAL A 130 -5.56 0.03 -4.62
N SER A 131 -4.87 -1.09 -4.44
CA SER A 131 -3.54 -1.13 -3.83
C SER A 131 -2.49 -1.82 -4.68
N ASP A 132 -1.31 -1.23 -4.74
CA ASP A 132 -0.11 -1.91 -5.24
C ASP A 132 0.44 -2.79 -4.12
N ALA A 133 0.06 -4.06 -4.15
CA ALA A 133 0.28 -5.01 -3.07
C ALA A 133 0.26 -6.46 -3.58
N TRP A 134 0.39 -7.38 -2.63
CA TRP A 134 0.38 -8.83 -2.82
C TRP A 134 -0.79 -9.49 -2.07
N PRO A 135 -1.12 -10.77 -2.38
CA PRO A 135 -2.27 -11.48 -1.79
C PRO A 135 -2.33 -11.44 -0.27
N SER A 136 -1.20 -11.48 0.41
CA SER A 136 -1.11 -11.46 1.87
C SER A 136 -1.65 -10.17 2.53
N LEU A 137 -1.94 -9.12 1.74
CA LEU A 137 -2.63 -7.94 2.24
C LEU A 137 -4.01 -8.28 2.80
N LEU A 138 -4.70 -9.26 2.20
CA LEU A 138 -6.05 -9.67 2.63
C LEU A 138 -6.06 -10.16 4.08
N ASP A 139 -5.05 -10.92 4.50
CA ASP A 139 -4.94 -11.44 5.87
C ASP A 139 -4.83 -10.30 6.91
N VAL A 140 -4.17 -9.20 6.55
CA VAL A 140 -4.05 -8.01 7.41
C VAL A 140 -5.43 -7.37 7.65
N TYR A 141 -6.24 -7.25 6.60
CA TYR A 141 -7.58 -6.70 6.69
C TYR A 141 -8.52 -7.63 7.45
N GLU A 142 -8.45 -8.93 7.18
CA GLU A 142 -9.27 -9.95 7.84
C GLU A 142 -8.99 -10.01 9.35
N LYS A 143 -7.73 -10.09 9.75
CA LYS A 143 -7.34 -10.12 11.17
C LYS A 143 -7.85 -8.91 11.95
N ASN A 144 -7.86 -7.75 11.33
CA ASN A 144 -8.33 -6.52 11.98
C ASN A 144 -9.85 -6.30 11.84
N ASN A 145 -10.61 -7.28 11.33
CA ASN A 145 -12.03 -7.17 11.02
C ASN A 145 -12.36 -5.95 10.14
N PHE A 146 -11.41 -5.57 9.27
CA PHE A 146 -11.54 -4.37 8.44
C PHE A 146 -12.12 -4.69 7.06
N THR A 147 -12.01 -5.95 6.61
CA THR A 147 -12.59 -6.45 5.33
C THR A 147 -14.08 -6.16 5.21
N GLN A 148 -14.83 -6.24 6.32
CA GLN A 148 -16.28 -6.04 6.35
C GLN A 148 -16.75 -4.65 5.88
N TYR A 149 -15.87 -3.67 5.81
CA TYR A 149 -16.21 -2.30 5.38
C TYR A 149 -16.01 -2.07 3.89
N PHE A 150 -15.40 -3.02 3.17
CA PHE A 150 -15.04 -2.85 1.78
C PHE A 150 -15.84 -3.79 0.87
N ASP A 151 -16.52 -3.21 -0.12
CA ASP A 151 -17.28 -3.94 -1.14
C ASP A 151 -16.35 -4.50 -2.24
N SER A 152 -15.13 -3.96 -2.37
CA SER A 152 -14.14 -4.40 -3.35
C SER A 152 -12.71 -4.17 -2.86
N ILE A 153 -11.83 -5.16 -3.10
CA ILE A 153 -10.38 -5.03 -2.88
C ILE A 153 -9.67 -5.42 -4.17
N ILE A 154 -8.95 -4.46 -4.75
CA ILE A 154 -8.17 -4.62 -5.98
C ILE A 154 -6.68 -4.62 -5.60
N ILE A 155 -5.99 -5.71 -5.89
CA ILE A 155 -4.58 -5.92 -5.60
C ILE A 155 -3.82 -6.04 -6.92
N SER A 156 -2.80 -5.20 -7.11
CA SER A 156 -2.04 -5.07 -8.35
C SER A 156 -1.42 -6.39 -8.82
N SER A 157 -0.84 -7.17 -7.91
CA SER A 157 -0.21 -8.44 -8.26
C SER A 157 -1.22 -9.48 -8.78
N ILE A 158 -2.47 -9.44 -8.31
CA ILE A 158 -3.55 -10.32 -8.77
C ILE A 158 -4.07 -9.88 -10.14
N ILE A 159 -4.16 -8.57 -10.38
CA ILE A 159 -4.60 -8.01 -11.67
C ILE A 159 -3.49 -8.11 -12.72
N GLY A 160 -2.22 -8.14 -12.32
CA GLY A 160 -1.04 -8.17 -13.20
C GLY A 160 -0.58 -6.81 -13.70
N THR A 161 -1.14 -5.73 -13.16
CA THR A 161 -0.71 -4.33 -13.41
C THR A 161 -0.78 -3.51 -12.12
N SER A 162 -0.20 -2.32 -12.12
CA SER A 162 -0.12 -1.44 -10.96
C SER A 162 -0.57 -0.01 -11.29
N LYS A 163 -0.93 0.76 -10.30
CA LYS A 163 -1.21 2.19 -10.46
C LYS A 163 0.02 2.92 -11.05
N PRO A 164 -0.16 3.87 -11.96
CA PRO A 164 -1.41 4.53 -12.34
C PRO A 164 -2.14 3.92 -13.54
N ASP A 165 -1.89 2.66 -13.90
CA ASP A 165 -2.60 2.02 -15.02
C ASP A 165 -4.12 2.08 -14.80
N SER A 166 -4.84 2.49 -15.85
CA SER A 166 -6.29 2.67 -15.82
C SER A 166 -7.06 1.41 -15.42
N THR A 167 -6.52 0.22 -15.73
CA THR A 167 -7.13 -1.07 -15.41
C THR A 167 -7.41 -1.21 -13.91
N MET A 168 -6.52 -0.68 -13.06
CA MET A 168 -6.69 -0.74 -11.60
C MET A 168 -7.97 -0.03 -11.14
N TYR A 169 -8.20 1.19 -11.63
CA TYR A 169 -9.35 2.01 -11.26
C TYR A 169 -10.63 1.51 -11.92
N VAL A 170 -10.59 1.20 -13.21
CA VAL A 170 -11.75 0.69 -13.95
C VAL A 170 -12.24 -0.64 -13.38
N THR A 171 -11.31 -1.52 -12.96
CA THR A 171 -11.70 -2.78 -12.30
C THR A 171 -12.44 -2.52 -10.99
N ALA A 172 -11.97 -1.54 -10.18
CA ALA A 172 -12.64 -1.17 -8.93
C ALA A 172 -14.04 -0.59 -9.18
N LEU A 173 -14.16 0.34 -10.14
CA LEU A 173 -15.44 0.93 -10.51
C LEU A 173 -16.46 -0.11 -10.97
N ASN A 174 -16.03 -1.02 -11.85
CA ASN A 174 -16.87 -2.12 -12.35
C ASN A 174 -17.33 -3.04 -11.21
N LYS A 175 -16.45 -3.41 -10.28
CA LYS A 175 -16.82 -4.25 -9.14
C LYS A 175 -17.80 -3.56 -8.18
N LEU A 176 -17.71 -2.24 -8.06
CA LEU A 176 -18.60 -1.45 -7.23
C LEU A 176 -19.90 -1.06 -7.97
N ASP A 177 -19.98 -1.30 -9.27
CA ASP A 177 -21.11 -0.89 -10.12
C ASP A 177 -21.41 0.61 -9.96
N VAL A 178 -20.40 1.45 -10.26
CA VAL A 178 -20.48 2.92 -10.25
C VAL A 178 -19.75 3.50 -11.43
N SER A 179 -20.20 4.67 -11.91
CA SER A 179 -19.47 5.45 -12.91
C SER A 179 -18.32 6.23 -12.28
N SER A 180 -17.36 6.67 -13.10
CA SER A 180 -16.17 7.35 -12.61
C SER A 180 -16.48 8.68 -11.91
N ASP A 181 -17.48 9.41 -12.36
CA ASP A 181 -17.94 10.68 -11.78
C ASP A 181 -18.73 10.49 -10.46
N GLU A 182 -19.11 9.25 -10.14
CA GLU A 182 -19.75 8.85 -8.88
C GLU A 182 -18.75 8.35 -7.83
N ALA A 183 -17.45 8.32 -8.16
CA ALA A 183 -16.41 7.84 -7.27
C ALA A 183 -15.36 8.90 -6.97
N VAL A 184 -14.71 8.76 -5.81
CA VAL A 184 -13.51 9.51 -5.45
C VAL A 184 -12.39 8.52 -5.08
N PHE A 185 -11.14 8.91 -5.30
CA PHE A 185 -9.96 8.11 -4.98
C PHE A 185 -9.01 8.86 -4.05
N ILE A 186 -8.48 8.19 -3.04
CA ILE A 186 -7.53 8.74 -2.07
C ILE A 186 -6.22 7.97 -2.13
N ASP A 187 -5.10 8.67 -2.36
CA ASP A 187 -3.77 8.06 -2.44
C ASP A 187 -2.70 9.05 -1.92
N ASP A 188 -1.58 8.56 -1.38
CA ASP A 188 -0.43 9.37 -0.97
C ASP A 188 0.50 9.74 -2.13
N SER A 189 0.33 9.12 -3.28
CA SER A 189 1.05 9.37 -4.53
C SER A 189 0.27 10.27 -5.47
N LEU A 190 0.81 11.46 -5.76
CA LEU A 190 0.21 12.34 -6.77
C LEU A 190 0.12 11.66 -8.15
N LYS A 191 1.10 10.82 -8.51
CA LYS A 191 1.10 10.07 -9.76
C LYS A 191 -0.14 9.18 -9.88
N ASN A 192 -0.50 8.50 -8.80
CA ASN A 192 -1.68 7.62 -8.75
C ASN A 192 -2.98 8.43 -8.77
N CYS A 193 -3.02 9.56 -8.05
CA CYS A 193 -4.14 10.50 -8.13
C CYS A 193 -4.41 10.99 -9.56
N LEU A 194 -3.34 11.36 -10.29
CA LEU A 194 -3.47 11.79 -11.68
C LEU A 194 -3.96 10.66 -12.59
N GLY A 195 -3.50 9.41 -12.38
CA GLY A 195 -4.01 8.25 -13.12
C GLY A 195 -5.51 7.99 -12.88
N ALA A 196 -6.01 8.21 -11.66
CA ALA A 196 -7.45 8.14 -11.37
C ALA A 196 -8.24 9.24 -12.11
N GLU A 197 -7.68 10.45 -12.20
CA GLU A 197 -8.32 11.55 -12.92
C GLU A 197 -8.37 11.35 -14.44
N GLU A 198 -7.40 10.64 -15.00
CA GLU A 198 -7.41 10.26 -16.42
C GLU A 198 -8.61 9.38 -16.79
N VAL A 199 -9.11 8.58 -15.85
CA VAL A 199 -10.33 7.78 -16.03
C VAL A 199 -11.60 8.49 -15.55
N GLY A 200 -11.50 9.75 -15.12
CA GLY A 200 -12.64 10.58 -14.70
C GLY A 200 -12.98 10.50 -13.21
N VAL A 201 -12.18 9.82 -12.39
CA VAL A 201 -12.38 9.74 -10.93
C VAL A 201 -11.75 10.95 -10.26
N GLN A 202 -12.51 11.71 -9.48
CA GLN A 202 -11.97 12.81 -8.68
C GLN A 202 -11.02 12.27 -7.61
N SER A 203 -9.84 12.89 -7.44
CA SER A 203 -8.85 12.39 -6.50
C SER A 203 -8.52 13.34 -5.34
N TYR A 204 -8.12 12.74 -4.23
CA TYR A 204 -7.61 13.41 -3.04
C TYR A 204 -6.20 12.92 -2.75
N TRP A 205 -5.23 13.81 -2.91
CA TRP A 205 -3.83 13.52 -2.59
C TRP A 205 -3.59 13.69 -1.09
N LEU A 206 -3.39 12.60 -0.38
CA LEU A 206 -3.15 12.59 1.06
C LEU A 206 -1.67 12.89 1.36
N CYS A 207 -1.42 13.98 2.06
CA CYS A 207 -0.10 14.40 2.54
C CYS A 207 -0.11 14.44 4.05
N ARG A 208 0.35 13.37 4.72
CA ARG A 208 0.33 13.28 6.19
C ARG A 208 1.38 14.17 6.88
N ASP A 209 2.47 14.52 6.17
CA ASP A 209 3.43 15.51 6.66
C ASP A 209 2.87 16.93 6.49
N GLU A 210 2.81 17.68 7.58
CA GLU A 210 2.15 19.00 7.63
C GLU A 210 2.86 20.04 6.73
N LYS A 211 4.19 20.01 6.68
CA LYS A 211 4.95 20.95 5.82
C LYS A 211 4.71 20.66 4.35
N GLN A 212 4.76 19.39 3.97
CA GLN A 212 4.45 18.97 2.59
C GLN A 212 3.00 19.27 2.22
N TYR A 213 2.05 19.04 3.15
CA TYR A 213 0.65 19.38 2.95
C TYR A 213 0.47 20.87 2.61
N MET A 214 1.05 21.77 3.41
CA MET A 214 0.92 23.21 3.19
C MET A 214 1.48 23.63 1.82
N LEU A 215 2.66 23.14 1.44
CA LEU A 215 3.28 23.40 0.15
C LEU A 215 2.44 22.86 -1.02
N ASN A 216 1.97 21.63 -0.90
CA ASN A 216 1.22 20.94 -1.95
C ASN A 216 -0.19 21.53 -2.10
N LYS A 217 -0.80 21.98 -1.01
CA LYS A 217 -2.09 22.65 -1.03
C LYS A 217 -2.03 23.94 -1.85
N ILE A 218 -0.96 24.74 -1.70
CA ILE A 218 -0.77 25.95 -2.51
C ILE A 218 -0.57 25.57 -4.00
N LYS A 219 0.24 24.54 -4.28
CA LYS A 219 0.51 24.08 -5.65
C LYS A 219 -0.71 23.45 -6.33
N SER A 220 -1.71 23.02 -5.56
CA SER A 220 -2.94 22.40 -6.08
C SER A 220 -4.02 23.40 -6.50
N ILE A 221 -3.81 24.70 -6.28
CA ILE A 221 -4.79 25.73 -6.69
C ILE A 221 -4.99 25.66 -8.21
N GLY A 222 -6.26 25.51 -8.63
CA GLY A 222 -6.64 25.38 -10.04
C GLY A 222 -6.43 23.97 -10.63
N LYS A 223 -6.03 22.99 -9.84
CA LYS A 223 -5.95 21.57 -10.23
C LYS A 223 -7.29 20.86 -9.97
N LYS A 224 -7.48 19.71 -10.63
CA LYS A 224 -8.66 18.85 -10.41
C LYS A 224 -8.59 18.13 -9.08
N TYR A 225 -7.41 17.58 -8.72
CA TYR A 225 -7.22 16.90 -7.43
C TYR A 225 -7.21 17.90 -6.26
N ARG A 226 -7.57 17.39 -5.10
CA ARG A 226 -7.50 18.14 -3.84
C ARG A 226 -6.40 17.55 -2.95
N VAL A 227 -5.82 18.40 -2.10
CA VAL A 227 -4.82 17.97 -1.11
C VAL A 227 -5.46 17.95 0.27
N ILE A 228 -5.33 16.82 0.97
CA ILE A 228 -5.78 16.62 2.35
C ILE A 228 -4.61 16.16 3.20
N ASN A 229 -4.64 16.39 4.51
CA ASN A 229 -3.58 15.89 5.41
C ASN A 229 -4.03 14.74 6.32
N SER A 230 -5.33 14.51 6.39
CA SER A 230 -5.93 13.42 7.17
C SER A 230 -7.17 12.91 6.45
N LEU A 231 -7.51 11.64 6.67
CA LEU A 231 -8.79 11.08 6.20
C LEU A 231 -10.00 11.76 6.86
N ASN A 232 -9.82 12.38 8.04
CA ASN A 232 -10.88 13.19 8.67
C ASN A 232 -11.32 14.38 7.81
N ASP A 233 -10.45 14.88 6.93
CA ASP A 233 -10.80 15.98 6.03
C ASP A 233 -11.86 15.60 5.00
N LEU A 234 -12.01 14.30 4.69
CA LEU A 234 -13.05 13.81 3.76
C LEU A 234 -14.45 14.22 4.20
N LYS A 235 -14.71 14.34 5.52
CA LYS A 235 -16.00 14.83 6.07
C LYS A 235 -16.41 16.21 5.58
N LYS A 236 -15.46 17.02 5.08
CA LYS A 236 -15.74 18.36 4.53
C LYS A 236 -16.19 18.31 3.07
N TYR A 237 -15.96 17.20 2.41
CA TYR A 237 -16.13 17.06 0.96
C TYR A 237 -17.14 16.01 0.55
N LEU A 238 -17.38 15.01 1.41
CA LEU A 238 -18.33 13.90 1.28
C LEU A 238 -19.44 14.00 2.33
#